data_db2dae64abbca31d2c4995a9502ff6f0
#
_entry.id   db2dae64abbca31d2c4995a9502ff6f0
#
_cell.length_a   1.000
_cell.length_b   1.000
_cell.length_c   1.000
_cell.angle_alpha   90.00
_cell.angle_beta   90.00
_cell.angle_gamma   90.00
#
_symmetry.space_group_name_H-M   'P 1'
#
loop_
_entity.id
_entity.type
_entity.pdbx_description
1 polymer ?
#
loop_
_entity_poly.entity_id
_entity_poly.type
_entity_poly.pdbx_seq_one_letter_code
_entity_poly.pdbx_strand_id
1 'polypeptide(L)'
;MLKTPLKITTTLLKFTAIAGACTLALSAHGKTQLQYTEQQKLHDIAAQVSAERIGSDIQTLVDFGTRHTLSETKSDTRGIGAARRWIKKEFEKISAQCGGCLEIIEVKDTISGEKRIPNPVEVVNIVAIQRGSSEPNRMVIMSGDIDSRVSDVMDFTSDSPGANDNASGVAGVIEAARVLSKYKFNGSVVYAALSGEEQGLFGGKI
;
A
#
# COMPACT_ATOMS: atom_id res chain seq x y z
N MET A 1 -25.03 -106.73 10.74
CA MET A 1 -24.12 -105.79 10.17
C MET A 1 -24.95 -104.68 9.50
N LEU A 2 -25.25 -103.65 10.25
CA LEU A 2 -26.04 -102.49 9.71
C LEU A 2 -25.13 -101.26 9.68
N LYS A 3 -25.01 -100.69 8.51
CA LYS A 3 -24.34 -99.43 8.30
C LYS A 3 -25.39 -98.32 8.37
N THR A 4 -25.26 -97.39 9.25
CA THR A 4 -26.08 -96.17 9.37
C THR A 4 -25.43 -95.06 8.59
N PRO A 5 -26.19 -94.25 7.81
CA PRO A 5 -25.62 -93.14 7.10
C PRO A 5 -25.63 -91.87 7.95
N LEU A 6 -24.57 -91.11 7.83
CA LEU A 6 -24.30 -89.83 8.45
C LEU A 6 -25.12 -88.69 7.72
N LYS A 7 -25.93 -87.97 8.48
CA LYS A 7 -26.63 -86.76 8.01
C LYS A 7 -25.74 -85.54 8.13
N ILE A 8 -25.38 -84.90 7.03
CA ILE A 8 -24.71 -83.63 6.97
C ILE A 8 -25.76 -82.52 6.99
N THR A 9 -25.78 -81.74 8.07
CA THR A 9 -26.67 -80.56 8.18
C THR A 9 -25.90 -79.34 7.69
N THR A 10 -26.37 -78.78 6.58
CA THR A 10 -25.79 -77.55 5.99
C THR A 10 -26.43 -76.34 6.66
N THR A 11 -25.65 -75.59 7.44
CA THR A 11 -26.07 -74.34 8.07
C THR A 11 -25.86 -73.21 7.09
N LEU A 12 -26.92 -72.57 6.63
CA LEU A 12 -26.89 -71.41 5.74
C LEU A 12 -26.55 -70.15 6.58
N LEU A 13 -25.38 -69.58 6.42
CA LEU A 13 -25.01 -68.31 7.04
C LEU A 13 -25.57 -67.17 6.17
N LYS A 14 -26.55 -66.46 6.70
CA LYS A 14 -27.04 -65.21 6.09
C LYS A 14 -26.09 -64.09 6.34
N PHE A 15 -25.39 -63.61 5.31
CA PHE A 15 -24.68 -62.37 5.34
C PHE A 15 -25.62 -61.17 5.20
N THR A 16 -25.84 -60.45 6.25
CA THR A 16 -26.50 -59.13 6.21
C THR A 16 -25.48 -58.08 5.81
N ALA A 17 -25.59 -57.57 4.60
CA ALA A 17 -24.79 -56.44 4.15
C ALA A 17 -25.30 -55.16 4.83
N ILE A 18 -24.49 -54.59 5.66
CA ILE A 18 -24.70 -53.26 6.24
C ILE A 18 -24.26 -52.23 5.19
N ALA A 19 -25.22 -51.58 4.54
CA ALA A 19 -25.01 -50.41 3.77
C ALA A 19 -24.82 -49.21 4.73
N GLY A 20 -23.57 -49.01 5.18
CA GLY A 20 -23.16 -47.87 5.99
C GLY A 20 -22.91 -46.67 5.12
N ALA A 21 -23.66 -45.64 5.36
CA ALA A 21 -23.76 -44.33 4.78
C ALA A 21 -22.45 -43.63 4.40
N CYS A 22 -22.38 -43.20 3.19
CA CYS A 22 -21.51 -42.09 2.76
C CYS A 22 -22.31 -40.78 2.73
N THR A 23 -22.53 -40.16 3.87
CA THR A 23 -23.10 -38.80 3.98
C THR A 23 -22.22 -37.90 4.82
N LEU A 24 -21.02 -37.61 4.33
CA LEU A 24 -20.13 -36.62 4.93
C LEU A 24 -19.20 -36.02 3.86
N ALA A 25 -19.72 -35.19 2.97
CA ALA A 25 -18.88 -34.37 2.08
C ALA A 25 -19.60 -33.17 1.44
N LEU A 26 -20.53 -32.51 2.11
CA LEU A 26 -21.22 -31.35 1.51
C LEU A 26 -21.06 -30.04 2.31
N SER A 27 -20.29 -30.00 3.40
CA SER A 27 -20.16 -28.78 4.23
C SER A 27 -18.86 -28.01 4.01
N ALA A 28 -17.91 -28.51 3.21
CA ALA A 28 -16.59 -27.88 3.06
C ALA A 28 -16.49 -26.91 1.87
N HIS A 29 -17.42 -26.95 0.91
CA HIS A 29 -17.27 -26.17 -0.33
C HIS A 29 -17.70 -24.69 -0.23
N GLY A 30 -18.59 -24.33 0.70
CA GLY A 30 -19.08 -22.96 0.81
C GLY A 30 -18.04 -21.96 1.35
N LYS A 31 -17.21 -22.39 2.30
CA LYS A 31 -16.16 -21.51 2.90
C LYS A 31 -14.96 -21.31 1.97
N THR A 32 -14.61 -22.31 1.18
CA THR A 32 -13.50 -22.23 0.22
C THR A 32 -13.81 -21.27 -0.92
N GLN A 33 -15.06 -21.21 -1.37
CA GLN A 33 -15.48 -20.34 -2.47
C GLN A 33 -15.53 -18.86 -2.09
N LEU A 34 -15.92 -18.52 -0.83
CA LEU A 34 -15.87 -17.15 -0.31
C LEU A 34 -14.44 -16.67 -0.16
N GLN A 35 -13.56 -17.50 0.34
CA GLN A 35 -12.14 -17.17 0.51
C GLN A 35 -11.42 -16.98 -0.84
N TYR A 36 -11.78 -17.77 -1.85
CA TYR A 36 -11.25 -17.65 -3.20
C TYR A 36 -11.69 -16.35 -3.90
N THR A 37 -12.93 -15.91 -3.73
CA THR A 37 -13.45 -14.68 -4.35
C THR A 37 -12.83 -13.41 -3.73
N GLU A 38 -12.56 -13.39 -2.42
CA GLU A 38 -11.85 -12.27 -1.78
C GLU A 38 -10.38 -12.22 -2.23
N GLN A 39 -9.69 -13.35 -2.28
CA GLN A 39 -8.32 -13.44 -2.79
C GLN A 39 -8.25 -13.02 -4.28
N GLN A 40 -9.20 -13.45 -5.10
CA GLN A 40 -9.26 -13.05 -6.51
C GLN A 40 -9.40 -11.53 -6.67
N LYS A 41 -10.28 -10.90 -5.90
CA LYS A 41 -10.44 -9.44 -5.91
C LYS A 41 -9.15 -8.71 -5.50
N LEU A 42 -8.43 -9.20 -4.50
CA LEU A 42 -7.15 -8.63 -4.10
C LEU A 42 -6.08 -8.79 -5.19
N HIS A 43 -6.03 -9.93 -5.86
CA HIS A 43 -5.17 -10.14 -7.02
C HIS A 43 -5.50 -9.19 -8.17
N ASP A 44 -6.78 -8.99 -8.48
CA ASP A 44 -7.22 -8.08 -9.54
C ASP A 44 -6.87 -6.62 -9.23
N ILE A 45 -6.92 -6.22 -7.96
CA ILE A 45 -6.45 -4.91 -7.50
C ILE A 45 -4.94 -4.81 -7.67
N ALA A 46 -4.17 -5.77 -7.18
CA ALA A 46 -2.72 -5.78 -7.26
C ALA A 46 -2.22 -5.82 -8.71
N ALA A 47 -2.91 -6.51 -9.60
CA ALA A 47 -2.59 -6.60 -11.02
C ALA A 47 -2.72 -5.25 -11.78
N GLN A 48 -3.34 -4.23 -11.18
CA GLN A 48 -3.43 -2.88 -11.76
C GLN A 48 -2.20 -2.01 -11.48
N VAL A 49 -1.29 -2.46 -10.63
CA VAL A 49 -0.03 -1.76 -10.34
C VAL A 49 0.86 -1.77 -11.57
N SER A 50 1.36 -0.60 -11.97
CA SER A 50 2.24 -0.43 -13.11
C SER A 50 3.68 -0.18 -12.67
N ALA A 51 4.54 -1.15 -12.90
CA ALA A 51 5.98 -1.00 -12.66
C ALA A 51 6.60 0.11 -13.52
N GLU A 52 6.07 0.30 -14.75
CA GLU A 52 6.52 1.36 -15.65
C GLU A 52 6.22 2.75 -15.08
N ARG A 53 5.00 2.96 -14.52
CA ARG A 53 4.66 4.23 -13.87
C ARG A 53 5.52 4.48 -12.64
N ILE A 54 5.69 3.48 -11.79
CA ILE A 54 6.56 3.58 -10.61
C ILE A 54 7.98 3.98 -11.05
N GLY A 55 8.53 3.33 -12.06
CA GLY A 55 9.86 3.66 -12.60
C GLY A 55 9.93 5.09 -13.15
N SER A 56 8.92 5.55 -13.87
CA SER A 56 8.83 6.91 -14.39
C SER A 56 8.73 7.95 -13.26
N ASP A 57 7.94 7.69 -12.23
CA ASP A 57 7.77 8.58 -11.08
C ASP A 57 9.06 8.67 -10.26
N ILE A 58 9.77 7.55 -10.06
CA ILE A 58 11.11 7.55 -9.44
C ILE A 58 12.06 8.40 -10.27
N GLN A 59 12.11 8.23 -11.59
CA GLN A 59 12.99 9.01 -12.45
C GLN A 59 12.69 10.50 -12.36
N THR A 60 11.41 10.89 -12.37
CA THR A 60 11.00 12.29 -12.21
C THR A 60 11.48 12.88 -10.89
N LEU A 61 11.36 12.12 -9.78
CA LEU A 61 11.85 12.55 -8.49
C LEU A 61 13.38 12.68 -8.45
N VAL A 62 14.10 11.78 -9.11
CA VAL A 62 15.56 11.83 -9.26
C VAL A 62 16.00 13.07 -10.07
N ASP A 63 15.28 13.41 -11.12
CA ASP A 63 15.60 14.51 -12.05
C ASP A 63 15.49 15.90 -11.39
N PHE A 64 14.88 16.02 -10.20
CA PHE A 64 14.96 17.24 -9.39
C PHE A 64 16.35 17.48 -8.76
N GLY A 65 17.31 16.62 -9.05
CA GLY A 65 18.72 16.71 -8.64
C GLY A 65 18.93 16.48 -7.15
N THR A 66 18.39 17.35 -6.31
CA THR A 66 18.31 17.15 -4.86
C THR A 66 16.89 17.37 -4.37
N ARG A 67 16.51 16.62 -3.34
CA ARG A 67 15.26 16.86 -2.60
C ARG A 67 15.55 17.07 -1.11
N HIS A 68 16.78 17.48 -0.79
CA HIS A 68 17.17 17.76 0.60
C HIS A 68 16.18 18.73 1.26
N THR A 69 15.81 18.48 2.50
CA THR A 69 14.83 19.31 3.26
C THR A 69 15.17 20.81 3.24
N LEU A 70 16.46 21.16 3.26
CA LEU A 70 16.95 22.55 3.24
C LEU A 70 17.20 23.10 1.82
N SER A 71 16.89 22.33 0.78
CA SER A 71 17.18 22.71 -0.60
C SER A 71 16.20 23.74 -1.15
N GLU A 72 16.41 24.14 -2.39
CA GLU A 72 15.63 25.14 -3.14
C GLU A 72 14.11 24.83 -3.13
N THR A 73 13.31 25.84 -2.82
CA THR A 73 11.84 25.72 -2.74
C THR A 73 11.08 26.43 -3.84
N LYS A 74 11.73 27.37 -4.57
CA LYS A 74 11.07 28.22 -5.60
C LYS A 74 11.23 27.68 -7.01
N SER A 75 12.32 26.98 -7.31
CA SER A 75 12.58 26.39 -8.62
C SER A 75 11.51 25.37 -8.98
N ASP A 76 11.09 25.34 -10.25
CA ASP A 76 10.15 24.35 -10.76
C ASP A 76 10.81 23.04 -11.21
N THR A 77 12.14 23.04 -11.31
CA THR A 77 12.92 21.91 -11.86
C THR A 77 13.94 21.34 -10.91
N ARG A 78 14.15 21.95 -9.71
CA ARG A 78 15.15 21.51 -8.76
C ARG A 78 14.68 21.69 -7.32
N GLY A 79 15.13 20.82 -6.44
CA GLY A 79 14.95 20.96 -5.00
C GLY A 79 13.63 20.40 -4.47
N ILE A 80 13.51 20.44 -3.14
CA ILE A 80 12.35 19.89 -2.41
C ILE A 80 11.03 20.56 -2.82
N GLY A 81 11.07 21.86 -3.16
CA GLY A 81 9.87 22.59 -3.59
C GLY A 81 9.31 22.10 -4.92
N ALA A 82 10.18 21.79 -5.90
CA ALA A 82 9.77 21.19 -7.16
C ALA A 82 9.12 19.82 -6.97
N ALA A 83 9.73 18.97 -6.14
CA ALA A 83 9.20 17.65 -5.82
C ALA A 83 7.82 17.73 -5.15
N ARG A 84 7.65 18.60 -4.14
CA ARG A 84 6.36 18.80 -3.46
C ARG A 84 5.25 19.22 -4.42
N ARG A 85 5.53 20.19 -5.31
CA ARG A 85 4.55 20.65 -6.31
C ARG A 85 4.21 19.55 -7.31
N TRP A 86 5.18 18.78 -7.74
CA TRP A 86 4.94 17.67 -8.66
C TRP A 86 4.06 16.58 -8.00
N ILE A 87 4.38 16.14 -6.77
CA ILE A 87 3.60 15.14 -6.02
C ILE A 87 2.16 15.63 -5.86
N LYS A 88 1.96 16.90 -5.47
CA LYS A 88 0.62 17.48 -5.35
C LYS A 88 -0.15 17.39 -6.65
N LYS A 89 0.47 17.75 -7.77
CA LYS A 89 -0.15 17.65 -9.11
C LYS A 89 -0.51 16.20 -9.48
N GLU A 90 0.31 15.20 -9.11
CA GLU A 90 -0.02 13.80 -9.36
C GLU A 90 -1.25 13.37 -8.57
N PHE A 91 -1.37 13.73 -7.29
CA PHE A 91 -2.58 13.47 -6.51
C PHE A 91 -3.81 14.22 -7.07
N GLU A 92 -3.65 15.46 -7.53
CA GLU A 92 -4.72 16.24 -8.17
C GLU A 92 -5.20 15.56 -9.46
N LYS A 93 -4.29 15.04 -10.30
CA LYS A 93 -4.64 14.27 -11.51
C LYS A 93 -5.41 12.99 -11.15
N ILE A 94 -4.96 12.26 -10.14
CA ILE A 94 -5.64 11.05 -9.66
C ILE A 94 -7.04 11.41 -9.16
N SER A 95 -7.16 12.46 -8.35
CA SER A 95 -8.44 12.95 -7.83
C SER A 95 -9.40 13.30 -8.96
N ALA A 96 -8.94 13.99 -9.98
CA ALA A 96 -9.76 14.32 -11.16
C ALA A 96 -10.27 13.07 -11.89
N GLN A 97 -9.44 12.04 -12.00
CA GLN A 97 -9.82 10.76 -12.65
C GLN A 97 -10.88 9.97 -11.89
N CYS A 98 -10.98 10.14 -10.58
CA CYS A 98 -11.99 9.50 -9.75
C CYS A 98 -13.16 10.42 -9.37
N GLY A 99 -13.31 11.56 -10.04
CA GLY A 99 -14.41 12.50 -9.80
C GLY A 99 -14.28 13.32 -8.51
N GLY A 100 -13.06 13.64 -8.08
CA GLY A 100 -12.79 14.42 -6.87
C GLY A 100 -12.76 13.57 -5.59
N CYS A 101 -12.41 12.30 -5.69
CA CYS A 101 -12.48 11.37 -4.57
C CYS A 101 -11.37 11.55 -3.53
N LEU A 102 -10.31 12.32 -3.83
CA LEU A 102 -9.22 12.61 -2.90
C LEU A 102 -9.29 14.06 -2.43
N GLU A 103 -9.26 14.25 -1.12
CA GLU A 103 -8.97 15.53 -0.48
C GLU A 103 -7.46 15.70 -0.39
N ILE A 104 -6.91 16.76 -0.99
CA ILE A 104 -5.46 16.99 -1.04
C ILE A 104 -5.13 18.18 -0.15
N ILE A 105 -4.26 17.95 0.83
CA ILE A 105 -3.85 18.96 1.81
C ILE A 105 -2.33 19.05 1.91
N GLU A 106 -1.84 20.23 2.29
CA GLU A 106 -0.48 20.46 2.73
C GLU A 106 -0.47 20.58 4.25
N VAL A 107 0.19 19.65 4.91
CA VAL A 107 0.43 19.72 6.36
C VAL A 107 1.82 20.28 6.56
N LYS A 108 1.95 21.39 7.32
CA LYS A 108 3.21 22.12 7.40
C LYS A 108 3.46 22.75 8.75
N ASP A 109 4.73 22.83 9.10
CA ASP A 109 5.20 23.55 10.27
C ASP A 109 6.59 24.16 10.01
N THR A 110 6.96 25.19 10.78
CA THR A 110 8.27 25.83 10.71
C THR A 110 9.17 25.26 11.81
N ILE A 111 10.19 24.54 11.40
CA ILE A 111 11.19 23.93 12.26
C ILE A 111 12.44 24.80 12.29
N SER A 112 13.04 24.99 13.47
CA SER A 112 14.29 25.74 13.64
C SER A 112 15.02 25.36 14.94
N GLY A 113 16.29 25.72 15.04
CA GLY A 113 17.10 25.49 16.26
C GLY A 113 17.52 24.03 16.45
N GLU A 114 17.28 23.18 15.50
CA GLU A 114 17.67 21.76 15.51
C GLU A 114 19.09 21.59 14.93
N LYS A 115 19.77 20.52 15.34
CA LYS A 115 21.16 20.25 14.89
C LYS A 115 21.29 20.23 13.36
N ARG A 116 20.26 19.67 12.67
CA ARG A 116 20.24 19.55 11.21
C ARG A 116 19.30 20.55 10.53
N ILE A 117 18.61 21.40 11.32
CA ILE A 117 17.78 22.53 10.86
C ILE A 117 18.06 23.73 11.77
N PRO A 118 19.24 24.36 11.65
CA PRO A 118 19.61 25.45 12.54
C PRO A 118 18.83 26.75 12.32
N ASN A 119 18.41 27.01 11.10
CA ASN A 119 17.61 28.16 10.68
C ASN A 119 16.16 27.77 10.41
N PRO A 120 15.19 28.72 10.48
CA PRO A 120 13.78 28.43 10.21
C PRO A 120 13.58 27.88 8.79
N VAL A 121 12.95 26.70 8.70
CA VAL A 121 12.59 26.02 7.45
C VAL A 121 11.16 25.52 7.55
N GLU A 122 10.35 25.79 6.52
CA GLU A 122 9.02 25.22 6.40
C GLU A 122 9.13 23.77 5.92
N VAL A 123 8.81 22.81 6.80
CA VAL A 123 8.64 21.39 6.48
C VAL A 123 7.20 21.20 6.00
N VAL A 124 7.03 20.63 4.81
CA VAL A 124 5.70 20.48 4.19
C VAL A 124 5.50 19.05 3.73
N ASN A 125 4.47 18.40 4.24
CA ASN A 125 3.98 17.11 3.77
C ASN A 125 2.87 17.32 2.73
N ILE A 126 2.82 16.47 1.72
CA ILE A 126 1.72 16.42 0.77
C ILE A 126 0.88 15.18 1.06
N VAL A 127 -0.38 15.39 1.41
CA VAL A 127 -1.27 14.33 1.86
C VAL A 127 -2.53 14.30 1.01
N ALA A 128 -2.90 13.11 0.53
CA ALA A 128 -4.17 12.87 -0.14
C ALA A 128 -5.01 11.91 0.70
N ILE A 129 -6.27 12.24 0.94
CA ILE A 129 -7.17 11.48 1.80
C ILE A 129 -8.36 10.99 0.99
N GLN A 130 -8.49 9.69 0.89
CA GLN A 130 -9.69 9.02 0.39
C GLN A 130 -10.61 8.70 1.57
N ARG A 131 -11.70 9.46 1.72
CA ARG A 131 -12.61 9.30 2.86
C ARG A 131 -13.37 7.99 2.81
N GLY A 132 -13.41 7.31 3.96
CA GLY A 132 -14.21 6.11 4.17
C GLY A 132 -15.71 6.38 4.13
N SER A 133 -16.49 5.40 3.68
CA SER A 133 -17.94 5.54 3.48
C SER A 133 -18.76 5.39 4.77
N SER A 134 -18.32 4.60 5.74
CA SER A 134 -19.05 4.30 6.97
C SER A 134 -18.23 4.55 8.24
N GLU A 135 -16.90 4.46 8.17
CA GLU A 135 -15.99 4.63 9.30
C GLU A 135 -14.86 5.63 8.95
N PRO A 136 -15.20 6.90 8.59
CA PRO A 136 -14.20 7.83 8.04
C PRO A 136 -13.08 8.20 9.02
N ASN A 137 -13.29 7.99 10.31
CA ASN A 137 -12.28 8.24 11.35
C ASN A 137 -11.33 7.04 11.57
N ARG A 138 -11.65 5.88 11.02
CA ARG A 138 -10.74 4.74 10.98
C ARG A 138 -9.85 4.87 9.76
N MET A 139 -8.55 5.06 9.95
CA MET A 139 -7.62 5.40 8.89
C MET A 139 -6.53 4.33 8.73
N VAL A 140 -6.16 4.08 7.48
CA VAL A 140 -4.93 3.37 7.11
C VAL A 140 -4.04 4.38 6.39
N ILE A 141 -2.80 4.53 6.84
CA ILE A 141 -1.84 5.47 6.27
C ILE A 141 -0.77 4.68 5.51
N MET A 142 -0.50 5.11 4.28
CA MET A 142 0.65 4.70 3.50
C MET A 142 1.54 5.94 3.31
N SER A 143 2.83 5.84 3.62
CA SER A 143 3.74 6.97 3.52
C SER A 143 5.02 6.62 2.78
N GLY A 144 5.66 7.66 2.22
CA GLY A 144 7.01 7.65 1.70
C GLY A 144 7.63 9.03 1.90
N ASP A 145 8.96 9.10 2.01
CA ASP A 145 9.65 10.33 2.33
C ASP A 145 10.12 11.05 1.07
N ILE A 146 9.78 12.34 0.96
CA ILE A 146 10.12 13.16 -0.21
C ILE A 146 11.61 13.46 -0.25
N ASP A 147 12.16 13.79 0.92
CA ASP A 147 13.52 14.27 1.00
C ASP A 147 14.57 13.19 0.76
N SER A 148 15.74 13.64 0.35
CA SER A 148 16.92 12.82 0.08
C SER A 148 18.16 13.59 0.51
N ARG A 149 19.28 12.92 0.77
CA ARG A 149 20.54 13.53 1.12
C ARG A 149 21.75 12.78 0.57
N VAL A 150 22.89 13.44 0.57
CA VAL A 150 24.21 12.82 0.48
C VAL A 150 24.73 12.46 1.87
N SER A 151 25.93 11.88 1.97
CA SER A 151 26.52 11.49 3.25
C SER A 151 26.68 12.63 4.24
N ASP A 152 27.03 13.85 3.77
CA ASP A 152 26.97 15.05 4.59
C ASP A 152 25.53 15.53 4.73
N VAL A 153 25.00 15.41 5.94
CA VAL A 153 23.60 15.76 6.27
C VAL A 153 23.29 17.25 6.17
N MET A 154 24.31 18.09 5.97
CA MET A 154 24.15 19.54 5.81
C MET A 154 24.44 20.03 4.39
N ASP A 155 24.85 19.14 3.48
CA ASP A 155 25.00 19.47 2.06
C ASP A 155 23.65 19.37 1.37
N PHE A 156 22.97 20.50 1.28
CA PHE A 156 21.66 20.65 0.61
C PHE A 156 21.78 21.16 -0.84
N THR A 157 23.00 21.24 -1.37
CA THR A 157 23.28 21.79 -2.72
C THR A 157 23.68 20.73 -3.73
N SER A 158 24.45 19.74 -3.31
CA SER A 158 24.90 18.64 -4.15
C SER A 158 23.71 17.77 -4.62
N ASP A 159 23.86 17.15 -5.77
CA ASP A 159 22.87 16.20 -6.24
C ASP A 159 22.77 15.01 -5.31
N SER A 160 21.55 14.70 -4.89
CA SER A 160 21.20 13.59 -4.03
C SER A 160 19.97 12.87 -4.64
N PRO A 161 20.19 12.00 -5.64
CA PRO A 161 19.10 11.41 -6.42
C PRO A 161 18.11 10.62 -5.58
N GLY A 162 18.55 9.96 -4.49
CA GLY A 162 17.69 9.26 -3.55
C GLY A 162 16.62 8.39 -4.23
N ALA A 163 17.00 7.62 -5.26
CA ALA A 163 16.05 6.82 -6.03
C ALA A 163 15.38 5.75 -5.17
N ASN A 164 16.19 5.00 -4.42
CA ASN A 164 15.68 3.97 -3.51
C ASN A 164 15.28 4.56 -2.15
N ASP A 165 15.99 5.54 -1.66
CA ASP A 165 15.73 6.26 -0.41
C ASP A 165 15.46 7.74 -0.68
N ASN A 166 14.16 8.23 -0.77
CA ASN A 166 13.00 7.35 -0.75
C ASN A 166 12.01 7.70 -1.87
N ALA A 167 12.52 8.04 -3.09
CA ALA A 167 11.67 8.26 -4.25
C ALA A 167 10.80 7.02 -4.57
N SER A 168 11.33 5.80 -4.33
CA SER A 168 10.60 4.55 -4.52
C SER A 168 9.38 4.44 -3.60
N GLY A 169 9.50 4.84 -2.34
CA GLY A 169 8.38 4.89 -1.41
C GLY A 169 7.31 5.88 -1.83
N VAL A 170 7.70 7.10 -2.23
CA VAL A 170 6.77 8.13 -2.74
C VAL A 170 6.06 7.65 -4.00
N ALA A 171 6.78 7.08 -4.97
CA ALA A 171 6.19 6.52 -6.19
C ALA A 171 5.21 5.39 -5.88
N GLY A 172 5.52 4.53 -4.90
CA GLY A 172 4.62 3.48 -4.42
C GLY A 172 3.34 4.05 -3.81
N VAL A 173 3.43 5.14 -3.04
CA VAL A 173 2.26 5.83 -2.46
C VAL A 173 1.38 6.46 -3.53
N ILE A 174 1.97 7.12 -4.54
CA ILE A 174 1.24 7.70 -5.67
C ILE A 174 0.53 6.61 -6.48
N GLU A 175 1.23 5.51 -6.77
CA GLU A 175 0.64 4.39 -7.50
C GLU A 175 -0.48 3.69 -6.70
N ALA A 176 -0.32 3.55 -5.39
CA ALA A 176 -1.38 3.06 -4.52
C ALA A 176 -2.62 3.97 -4.57
N ALA A 177 -2.44 5.29 -4.51
CA ALA A 177 -3.54 6.23 -4.67
C ALA A 177 -4.25 6.06 -6.01
N ARG A 178 -3.51 5.89 -7.11
CA ARG A 178 -4.05 5.67 -8.47
C ARG A 178 -4.88 4.39 -8.58
N VAL A 179 -4.42 3.31 -7.95
CA VAL A 179 -5.10 2.02 -8.00
C VAL A 179 -6.31 2.02 -7.06
N LEU A 180 -6.10 2.41 -5.80
CA LEU A 180 -7.11 2.26 -4.74
C LEU A 180 -8.22 3.30 -4.81
N SER A 181 -7.97 4.49 -5.39
CA SER A 181 -9.00 5.53 -5.56
C SER A 181 -10.21 5.10 -6.39
N LYS A 182 -10.08 4.03 -7.18
CA LYS A 182 -11.17 3.43 -7.96
C LYS A 182 -12.15 2.61 -7.12
N TYR A 183 -11.81 2.35 -5.85
CA TYR A 183 -12.59 1.50 -4.95
C TYR A 183 -13.14 2.31 -3.78
N LYS A 184 -14.21 1.82 -3.19
CA LYS A 184 -14.78 2.39 -1.96
C LYS A 184 -14.42 1.51 -0.77
N PHE A 185 -13.98 2.14 0.30
CA PHE A 185 -13.62 1.47 1.56
C PHE A 185 -14.50 1.98 2.70
N ASN A 186 -14.68 1.17 3.73
CA ASN A 186 -15.38 1.58 4.95
C ASN A 186 -14.57 2.62 5.72
N GLY A 187 -13.28 2.35 5.94
CA GLY A 187 -12.32 3.28 6.55
C GLY A 187 -11.66 4.18 5.51
N SER A 188 -11.05 5.26 5.96
CA SER A 188 -10.28 6.17 5.11
C SER A 188 -8.91 5.59 4.77
N VAL A 189 -8.41 5.92 3.58
CA VAL A 189 -7.03 5.65 3.17
C VAL A 189 -6.32 6.98 3.01
N VAL A 190 -5.17 7.10 3.64
CA VAL A 190 -4.32 8.30 3.61
C VAL A 190 -3.04 7.98 2.88
N TYR A 191 -2.74 8.75 1.85
CA TYR A 191 -1.54 8.66 1.04
C TYR A 191 -0.67 9.87 1.38
N ALA A 192 0.45 9.65 2.07
CA ALA A 192 1.28 10.72 2.61
C ALA A 192 2.68 10.71 2.02
N ALA A 193 3.09 11.84 1.46
CA ALA A 193 4.48 12.10 1.10
C ALA A 193 5.05 13.04 2.17
N LEU A 194 5.95 12.55 3.00
CA LEU A 194 6.49 13.22 4.16
C LEU A 194 7.80 13.94 3.83
N SER A 195 8.11 15.02 4.53
CA SER A 195 9.34 15.78 4.39
C SER A 195 10.10 15.82 5.72
N GLY A 196 11.42 16.00 5.65
CA GLY A 196 12.25 16.18 6.85
C GLY A 196 12.55 14.90 7.60
N GLU A 197 12.43 13.76 6.93
CA GLU A 197 12.86 12.46 7.47
C GLU A 197 14.36 12.49 7.77
N GLU A 198 15.15 12.82 6.78
CA GLU A 198 16.62 12.84 6.80
C GLU A 198 17.19 13.84 7.81
N GLN A 199 16.42 14.84 8.20
CA GLN A 199 16.82 15.84 9.16
C GLN A 199 16.39 15.54 10.60
N GLY A 200 15.59 14.48 10.84
CA GLY A 200 15.18 14.04 12.16
C GLY A 200 13.71 13.67 12.29
N LEU A 201 13.10 13.10 11.24
CA LEU A 201 11.73 12.59 11.21
C LEU A 201 10.69 13.69 11.45
N PHE A 202 10.93 14.92 11.00
CA PHE A 202 10.06 16.06 11.34
C PHE A 202 8.69 15.92 10.67
N GLY A 203 8.62 15.46 9.41
CA GLY A 203 7.36 15.28 8.72
C GLY A 203 6.40 14.32 9.42
N GLY A 204 6.92 13.31 10.10
CA GLY A 204 6.10 12.38 10.87
C GLY A 204 5.61 12.93 12.23
N LYS A 205 6.02 14.15 12.60
CA LYS A 205 5.71 14.78 13.90
C LYS A 205 4.73 15.95 13.79
N ILE A 206 4.45 16.44 12.59
CA ILE A 206 3.58 17.58 12.29
C ILE A 206 2.22 17.19 11.77
#